data_c035234c4717b130586a7b4e1ae09c1c
#
_entry.id   c035234c4717b130586a7b4e1ae09c1c
#
_cell.length_a   1.000
_cell.length_b   1.000
_cell.length_c   1.000
_cell.angle_alpha   90.00
_cell.angle_beta   90.00
_cell.angle_gamma   90.00
#
_symmetry.space_group_name_H-M   'P 1'
#
loop_
_entity.id
_entity.type
_entity.pdbx_description
1 polymer ?
#
loop_
_entity_poly.entity_id
_entity_poly.type
_entity_poly.pdbx_seq_one_letter_code
_entity_poly.pdbx_strand_id
1 'polypeptide(L)'
;PYYRLINSEADRMPGTIIDRFGDFFVVQPNSVWSENNLENITEALKQLFNPKGIIKNSNSRARILEGLDDCSLLLHGFIPKTPIKVPMNGAVYMADLNHGQKTGLFYDQRLNHAFLSGISKNKTVLDVFSHVGGFALAALVGGAVEAIAVDASEAALKLAEQGAEASGFSSAFSVLKDDGFRALTRLKNEGKKFDIVICDPPAFAPSKQALGSGLRAYEKLARMSVELVEEGGVLVLCSCSHAASLSKFREACIKGVSHGAVSYTHLRAHDTS
;
A
#
# COMPACT_ATOMS: atom_id res chain seq x y z
N PRO A 1 14.17 -11.59 -8.48
CA PRO A 1 12.80 -11.84 -8.04
C PRO A 1 12.40 -10.86 -6.91
N TYR A 2 11.09 -10.50 -6.85
CA TYR A 2 10.54 -9.48 -5.95
C TYR A 2 9.22 -10.00 -5.40
N TYR A 3 9.19 -10.38 -4.11
CA TYR A 3 8.03 -11.00 -3.49
C TYR A 3 8.18 -11.10 -1.98
N ARG A 4 7.07 -11.32 -1.26
CA ARG A 4 7.07 -11.71 0.15
C ARG A 4 7.51 -13.16 0.25
N LEU A 5 8.69 -13.37 0.85
CA LEU A 5 9.26 -14.70 1.04
C LEU A 5 8.61 -15.41 2.24
N ILE A 6 8.40 -14.69 3.34
CA ILE A 6 7.79 -15.20 4.57
C ILE A 6 6.67 -14.25 5.01
N ASN A 7 5.49 -14.80 5.25
CA ASN A 7 4.29 -14.10 5.69
C ASN A 7 3.82 -14.60 7.09
N SER A 8 4.70 -14.50 8.06
CA SER A 8 4.39 -14.71 9.48
C SER A 8 3.76 -16.09 9.77
N GLU A 9 2.62 -16.13 10.46
CA GLU A 9 1.92 -17.33 10.88
C GLU A 9 1.49 -18.21 9.68
N ALA A 10 1.22 -17.62 8.54
CA ALA A 10 0.85 -18.36 7.32
C ALA A 10 1.98 -19.31 6.86
N ASP A 11 3.23 -18.93 7.12
CA ASP A 11 4.43 -19.72 6.81
C ASP A 11 5.02 -20.40 8.06
N ARG A 12 4.27 -20.48 9.16
CA ARG A 12 4.68 -21.09 10.45
C ARG A 12 5.93 -20.44 11.05
N MET A 13 6.16 -19.16 10.77
CA MET A 13 7.21 -18.34 11.38
C MET A 13 6.59 -17.15 12.13
N PRO A 14 6.09 -17.34 13.35
CA PRO A 14 5.28 -16.36 14.05
C PRO A 14 5.94 -14.98 14.15
N GLY A 15 5.22 -13.94 13.73
CA GLY A 15 5.68 -12.56 13.76
C GLY A 15 6.84 -12.24 12.82
N THR A 16 7.19 -13.14 11.89
CA THR A 16 8.30 -12.94 10.96
C THR A 16 7.79 -12.55 9.58
N ILE A 17 8.15 -11.38 9.09
CA ILE A 17 7.93 -10.96 7.70
C ILE A 17 9.27 -10.86 7.00
N ILE A 18 9.39 -11.46 5.83
CA ILE A 18 10.60 -11.33 5.00
C ILE A 18 10.19 -10.99 3.58
N ASP A 19 10.62 -9.84 3.11
CA ASP A 19 10.42 -9.40 1.73
C ASP A 19 11.73 -9.44 0.95
N ARG A 20 11.67 -9.99 -0.27
CA ARG A 20 12.79 -10.08 -1.19
C ARG A 20 12.75 -8.99 -2.25
N PHE A 21 13.85 -8.27 -2.39
CA PHE A 21 14.09 -7.21 -3.37
C PHE A 21 15.31 -7.55 -4.24
N GLY A 22 15.16 -8.52 -5.15
CA GLY A 22 16.26 -9.03 -5.95
C GLY A 22 17.28 -9.78 -5.10
N ASP A 23 18.46 -9.17 -4.91
CA ASP A 23 19.55 -9.70 -4.07
C ASP A 23 19.54 -9.15 -2.63
N PHE A 24 18.52 -8.36 -2.27
CA PHE A 24 18.35 -7.79 -0.94
C PHE A 24 17.13 -8.38 -0.24
N PHE A 25 17.22 -8.48 1.09
CA PHE A 25 16.13 -8.96 1.92
C PHE A 25 15.88 -7.97 3.05
N VAL A 26 14.60 -7.72 3.32
CA VAL A 26 14.17 -6.95 4.49
C VAL A 26 13.43 -7.89 5.43
N VAL A 27 13.92 -8.03 6.65
CA VAL A 27 13.37 -8.86 7.71
C VAL A 27 12.67 -7.97 8.73
N GLN A 28 11.40 -8.21 9.02
CA GLN A 28 10.66 -7.59 10.11
C GLN A 28 10.38 -8.63 11.20
N PRO A 29 11.17 -8.70 12.27
CA PRO A 29 10.94 -9.58 13.40
C PRO A 29 9.96 -8.92 14.37
N ASN A 30 8.66 -9.18 14.20
CA ASN A 30 7.57 -8.53 14.95
C ASN A 30 7.19 -9.24 16.26
N SER A 31 7.84 -10.35 16.60
CA SER A 31 7.64 -11.08 17.85
C SER A 31 8.96 -11.37 18.55
N VAL A 32 8.90 -11.61 19.86
CA VAL A 32 10.06 -12.04 20.66
C VAL A 32 10.70 -13.30 20.07
N TRP A 33 9.86 -14.26 19.61
CA TRP A 33 10.38 -15.47 18.95
C TRP A 33 11.21 -15.14 17.71
N SER A 34 10.70 -14.27 16.85
CA SER A 34 11.38 -13.87 15.61
C SER A 34 12.67 -13.11 15.90
N GLU A 35 12.67 -12.23 16.92
CA GLU A 35 13.86 -11.49 17.35
C GLU A 35 14.94 -12.43 17.86
N ASN A 36 14.59 -13.40 18.72
CA ASN A 36 15.53 -14.38 19.28
C ASN A 36 16.09 -15.35 18.22
N ASN A 37 15.39 -15.53 17.09
CA ASN A 37 15.85 -16.38 15.99
C ASN A 37 16.47 -15.59 14.82
N LEU A 38 16.69 -14.28 14.98
CA LEU A 38 17.14 -13.40 13.90
C LEU A 38 18.48 -13.83 13.30
N GLU A 39 19.41 -14.33 14.12
CA GLU A 39 20.71 -14.84 13.67
C GLU A 39 20.53 -16.09 12.80
N ASN A 40 19.71 -17.06 13.24
CA ASN A 40 19.42 -18.27 12.49
C ASN A 40 18.73 -17.96 11.15
N ILE A 41 17.79 -17.02 11.16
CA ILE A 41 17.09 -16.54 9.96
C ILE A 41 18.10 -15.91 9.00
N THR A 42 19.01 -15.08 9.50
CA THR A 42 20.05 -14.42 8.72
C THR A 42 20.98 -15.44 8.05
N GLU A 43 21.45 -16.43 8.82
CA GLU A 43 22.31 -17.48 8.29
C GLU A 43 21.60 -18.37 7.23
N ALA A 44 20.33 -18.70 7.47
CA ALA A 44 19.52 -19.42 6.49
C ALA A 44 19.37 -18.64 5.17
N LEU A 45 19.09 -17.33 5.24
CA LEU A 45 19.01 -16.47 4.07
C LEU A 45 20.34 -16.39 3.31
N LYS A 46 21.48 -16.33 4.01
CA LYS A 46 22.81 -16.34 3.41
C LYS A 46 23.08 -17.64 2.67
N GLN A 47 22.78 -18.77 3.29
CA GLN A 47 23.02 -20.10 2.69
C GLN A 47 22.14 -20.36 1.48
N LEU A 48 20.84 -19.97 1.54
CA LEU A 48 19.88 -20.28 0.49
C LEU A 48 19.96 -19.31 -0.70
N PHE A 49 20.30 -18.05 -0.48
CA PHE A 49 20.14 -17.01 -1.51
C PHE A 49 21.40 -16.23 -1.83
N ASN A 50 22.47 -16.36 -1.03
CA ASN A 50 23.70 -15.57 -1.17
C ASN A 50 23.44 -14.06 -1.42
N PRO A 51 22.70 -13.37 -0.52
CA PRO A 51 22.23 -12.02 -0.74
C PRO A 51 23.37 -11.00 -0.67
N LYS A 52 23.21 -9.86 -1.38
CA LYS A 52 24.09 -8.69 -1.24
C LYS A 52 23.85 -7.92 0.06
N GLY A 53 22.63 -8.00 0.60
CA GLY A 53 22.32 -7.37 1.86
C GLY A 53 21.06 -7.93 2.52
N ILE A 54 21.09 -7.99 3.85
CA ILE A 54 19.94 -8.35 4.70
C ILE A 54 19.77 -7.22 5.71
N ILE A 55 18.57 -6.64 5.76
CA ILE A 55 18.24 -5.48 6.56
C ILE A 55 17.16 -5.88 7.57
N LYS A 56 17.38 -5.60 8.85
CA LYS A 56 16.33 -5.64 9.87
C LYS A 56 15.58 -4.32 9.84
N ASN A 57 14.27 -4.39 9.62
CA ASN A 57 13.37 -3.26 9.81
C ASN A 57 12.53 -3.48 11.07
N SER A 58 12.72 -2.63 12.07
CA SER A 58 12.08 -2.74 13.39
C SER A 58 10.90 -1.78 13.58
N ASN A 59 10.57 -1.00 12.57
CA ASN A 59 9.50 0.00 12.64
C ASN A 59 8.11 -0.66 12.50
N SER A 60 7.64 -1.28 13.59
CA SER A 60 6.28 -1.82 13.63
C SER A 60 5.64 -1.68 15.02
N ARG A 61 4.32 -1.45 15.03
CA ARG A 61 3.54 -1.40 16.27
C ARG A 61 3.53 -2.74 17.02
N ALA A 62 3.61 -3.85 16.31
CA ALA A 62 3.62 -5.18 16.92
C ALA A 62 4.81 -5.34 17.86
N ARG A 63 5.98 -4.83 17.49
CA ARG A 63 7.19 -4.86 18.33
C ARG A 63 7.01 -4.13 19.65
N ILE A 64 6.35 -2.97 19.63
CA ILE A 64 6.08 -2.19 20.85
C ILE A 64 5.20 -3.01 21.82
N LEU A 65 4.20 -3.73 21.29
CA LEU A 65 3.32 -4.58 22.10
C LEU A 65 4.07 -5.79 22.69
N GLU A 66 5.11 -6.27 22.01
CA GLU A 66 6.00 -7.36 22.46
C GLU A 66 7.13 -6.86 23.37
N GLY A 67 7.20 -5.55 23.65
CA GLY A 67 8.27 -4.96 24.47
C GLY A 67 9.64 -4.94 23.79
N LEU A 68 9.68 -5.02 22.45
CA LEU A 68 10.89 -4.98 21.64
C LEU A 68 11.25 -3.55 21.25
N ASP A 69 12.55 -3.30 21.06
CA ASP A 69 13.06 -2.02 20.56
C ASP A 69 12.69 -1.77 19.07
N ASP A 70 12.92 -0.55 18.61
CA ASP A 70 12.73 -0.12 17.22
C ASP A 70 14.06 0.03 16.44
N CYS A 71 15.11 -0.67 16.89
CA CYS A 71 16.45 -0.60 16.30
C CYS A 71 16.51 -1.34 14.96
N SER A 72 16.41 -0.59 13.88
CA SER A 72 16.67 -1.10 12.52
C SER A 72 18.17 -1.13 12.25
N LEU A 73 18.67 -2.20 11.64
CA LEU A 73 20.10 -2.37 11.40
C LEU A 73 20.41 -3.26 10.21
N LEU A 74 21.63 -3.15 9.69
CA LEU A 74 22.17 -4.03 8.69
C LEU A 74 22.62 -5.35 9.34
N LEU A 75 22.05 -6.49 8.88
CA LEU A 75 22.39 -7.82 9.37
C LEU A 75 23.51 -8.47 8.55
N HIS A 76 23.57 -8.18 7.26
CA HIS A 76 24.57 -8.73 6.36
C HIS A 76 24.80 -7.83 5.14
N GLY A 77 26.05 -7.78 4.64
CA GLY A 77 26.40 -7.11 3.39
C GLY A 77 26.30 -5.58 3.46
N PHE A 78 25.50 -4.98 2.58
CA PHE A 78 25.32 -3.53 2.52
C PHE A 78 23.87 -3.14 2.21
N ILE A 79 23.51 -1.88 2.45
CA ILE A 79 22.22 -1.30 2.07
C ILE A 79 22.42 -0.49 0.78
N PRO A 80 21.56 -0.61 -0.24
CA PRO A 80 21.65 0.22 -1.44
C PRO A 80 21.57 1.70 -1.11
N LYS A 81 22.44 2.51 -1.69
CA LYS A 81 22.44 3.98 -1.50
C LYS A 81 21.31 4.68 -2.24
N THR A 82 20.75 4.02 -3.25
CA THR A 82 19.66 4.54 -4.09
C THR A 82 18.48 3.59 -4.05
N PRO A 83 17.25 4.08 -4.29
CA PRO A 83 16.08 3.24 -4.39
C PRO A 83 16.24 2.11 -5.42
N ILE A 84 15.70 0.94 -5.11
CA ILE A 84 15.75 -0.25 -5.96
C ILE A 84 14.57 -0.24 -6.92
N LYS A 85 14.83 -0.56 -8.20
CA LYS A 85 13.78 -0.83 -9.19
C LYS A 85 13.16 -2.20 -8.94
N VAL A 86 11.85 -2.23 -8.73
CA VAL A 86 11.06 -3.43 -8.46
C VAL A 86 10.06 -3.65 -9.59
N PRO A 87 10.39 -4.45 -10.61
CA PRO A 87 9.42 -4.82 -11.64
C PRO A 87 8.34 -5.74 -11.05
N MET A 88 7.09 -5.31 -11.15
CA MET A 88 5.92 -6.04 -10.67
C MET A 88 4.68 -5.67 -11.47
N ASN A 89 3.89 -6.65 -11.91
CA ASN A 89 2.64 -6.45 -12.66
C ASN A 89 2.80 -5.54 -13.91
N GLY A 90 3.93 -5.57 -14.58
CA GLY A 90 4.19 -4.77 -15.78
C GLY A 90 4.68 -3.33 -15.53
N ALA A 91 4.67 -2.85 -14.29
CA ALA A 91 5.25 -1.57 -13.90
C ALA A 91 6.61 -1.75 -13.20
N VAL A 92 7.35 -0.66 -13.09
CA VAL A 92 8.56 -0.56 -12.25
C VAL A 92 8.22 0.33 -11.05
N TYR A 93 8.23 -0.24 -9.88
CA TYR A 93 8.09 0.49 -8.61
C TYR A 93 9.46 0.81 -8.04
N MET A 94 9.55 1.87 -7.25
CA MET A 94 10.80 2.22 -6.56
C MET A 94 10.68 1.92 -5.06
N ALA A 95 11.65 1.19 -4.51
CA ALA A 95 11.71 0.85 -3.10
C ALA A 95 12.96 1.45 -2.45
N ASP A 96 12.78 2.29 -1.43
CA ASP A 96 13.86 2.75 -0.57
C ASP A 96 13.97 1.83 0.65
N LEU A 97 15.02 1.02 0.69
CA LEU A 97 15.23 0.06 1.77
C LEU A 97 15.87 0.71 3.02
N ASN A 98 16.33 1.96 2.94
CA ASN A 98 16.87 2.71 4.08
C ASN A 98 15.78 3.43 4.87
N HIS A 99 14.87 4.11 4.16
CA HIS A 99 13.91 5.04 4.76
C HIS A 99 12.45 4.70 4.42
N GLY A 100 12.23 3.61 3.67
CA GLY A 100 10.89 3.20 3.25
C GLY A 100 10.01 2.76 4.43
N GLN A 101 8.70 3.01 4.33
CA GLN A 101 7.73 2.49 5.29
C GLN A 101 7.68 0.95 5.20
N LYS A 102 7.53 0.30 6.35
CA LYS A 102 7.56 -1.17 6.47
C LYS A 102 8.83 -1.75 5.81
N THR A 103 8.67 -2.56 4.78
CA THR A 103 9.78 -3.15 4.03
C THR A 103 10.19 -2.35 2.80
N GLY A 104 9.44 -1.28 2.44
CA GLY A 104 9.66 -0.45 1.25
C GLY A 104 8.55 -0.55 0.21
N LEU A 105 7.82 -1.67 0.14
CA LEU A 105 6.65 -1.89 -0.72
C LEU A 105 5.59 -2.74 -0.02
N PHE A 106 4.35 -2.66 -0.52
CA PHE A 106 3.20 -3.44 -0.05
C PHE A 106 2.92 -4.60 -1.01
N TYR A 107 3.64 -5.73 -0.86
CA TYR A 107 3.45 -6.91 -1.73
C TYR A 107 2.07 -7.58 -1.58
N ASP A 108 1.39 -7.38 -0.46
CA ASP A 108 0.02 -7.83 -0.20
C ASP A 108 -1.00 -7.21 -1.18
N GLN A 109 -0.76 -6.00 -1.66
CA GLN A 109 -1.63 -5.33 -2.64
C GLN A 109 -1.42 -5.81 -4.09
N ARG A 110 -0.50 -6.70 -4.36
CA ARG A 110 -0.13 -7.14 -5.72
C ARG A 110 -1.32 -7.66 -6.55
N LEU A 111 -2.22 -8.42 -5.93
CA LEU A 111 -3.41 -8.95 -6.60
C LEU A 111 -4.44 -7.84 -6.88
N ASN A 112 -4.59 -6.89 -5.96
CA ASN A 112 -5.47 -5.73 -6.16
C ASN A 112 -4.93 -4.81 -7.25
N HIS A 113 -3.61 -4.61 -7.34
CA HIS A 113 -2.98 -3.90 -8.45
C HIS A 113 -3.26 -4.58 -9.79
N ALA A 114 -3.13 -5.91 -9.87
CA ALA A 114 -3.42 -6.67 -11.09
C ALA A 114 -4.91 -6.58 -11.48
N PHE A 115 -5.83 -6.66 -10.51
CA PHE A 115 -7.26 -6.48 -10.75
C PHE A 115 -7.55 -5.09 -11.32
N LEU A 116 -7.00 -4.03 -10.71
CA LEU A 116 -7.21 -2.67 -11.15
C LEU A 116 -6.69 -2.45 -12.58
N SER A 117 -5.49 -2.97 -12.88
CA SER A 117 -4.92 -2.93 -14.24
C SER A 117 -5.89 -3.48 -15.27
N GLY A 118 -6.59 -4.58 -14.94
CA GLY A 118 -7.55 -5.23 -15.85
C GLY A 118 -8.80 -4.39 -16.21
N ILE A 119 -9.12 -3.36 -15.40
CA ILE A 119 -10.32 -2.52 -15.61
C ILE A 119 -9.99 -1.07 -15.98
N SER A 120 -8.70 -0.72 -16.16
CA SER A 120 -8.24 0.67 -16.29
C SER A 120 -8.13 1.17 -17.74
N LYS A 121 -8.39 0.33 -18.74
CA LYS A 121 -8.22 0.73 -20.15
C LYS A 121 -9.09 1.95 -20.51
N ASN A 122 -8.45 2.98 -21.04
CA ASN A 122 -9.04 4.27 -21.43
C ASN A 122 -9.73 5.01 -20.26
N LYS A 123 -9.25 4.82 -19.02
CA LYS A 123 -9.81 5.39 -17.80
C LYS A 123 -8.91 6.49 -17.22
N THR A 124 -9.53 7.47 -16.56
CA THR A 124 -8.86 8.42 -15.67
C THR A 124 -8.90 7.88 -14.25
N VAL A 125 -7.78 7.97 -13.52
CA VAL A 125 -7.60 7.29 -12.23
C VAL A 125 -7.10 8.26 -11.16
N LEU A 126 -7.72 8.22 -9.98
CA LEU A 126 -7.27 8.90 -8.77
C LEU A 126 -6.88 7.86 -7.72
N ASP A 127 -5.62 7.87 -7.31
CA ASP A 127 -5.06 6.98 -6.27
C ASP A 127 -4.75 7.80 -5.01
N VAL A 128 -5.58 7.68 -3.98
CA VAL A 128 -5.47 8.44 -2.73
C VAL A 128 -4.86 7.57 -1.64
N PHE A 129 -3.89 8.13 -0.90
CA PHE A 129 -2.96 7.42 -0.02
C PHE A 129 -2.04 6.49 -0.82
N SER A 130 -1.58 7.00 -1.96
CA SER A 130 -0.93 6.22 -3.02
C SER A 130 0.43 5.65 -2.63
N HIS A 131 1.08 6.15 -1.56
CA HIS A 131 2.46 5.81 -1.20
C HIS A 131 3.37 6.00 -2.43
N VAL A 132 4.00 4.94 -2.93
CA VAL A 132 4.86 4.98 -4.12
C VAL A 132 4.08 4.79 -5.44
N GLY A 133 2.80 5.10 -5.46
CA GLY A 133 1.94 5.06 -6.65
C GLY A 133 1.52 3.65 -7.06
N GLY A 134 1.27 2.77 -6.07
CA GLY A 134 1.00 1.36 -6.31
C GLY A 134 -0.14 1.11 -7.30
N PHE A 135 -1.29 1.66 -7.03
CA PHE A 135 -2.48 1.53 -7.87
C PHE A 135 -2.41 2.39 -9.13
N ALA A 136 -1.91 3.62 -9.03
CA ALA A 136 -1.79 4.53 -10.17
C ALA A 136 -0.90 3.93 -11.28
N LEU A 137 0.27 3.38 -10.94
CA LEU A 137 1.17 2.75 -11.90
C LEU A 137 0.56 1.48 -12.49
N ALA A 138 -0.12 0.67 -11.68
CA ALA A 138 -0.84 -0.51 -12.17
C ALA A 138 -1.95 -0.15 -13.15
N ALA A 139 -2.68 0.93 -12.90
CA ALA A 139 -3.71 1.44 -13.80
C ALA A 139 -3.14 1.89 -15.15
N LEU A 140 -1.99 2.59 -15.16
CA LEU A 140 -1.32 3.00 -16.39
C LEU A 140 -0.83 1.81 -17.22
N VAL A 141 -0.31 0.75 -16.57
CA VAL A 141 -0.04 -0.52 -17.27
C VAL A 141 -1.28 -1.11 -17.92
N GLY A 142 -2.44 -0.98 -17.25
CA GLY A 142 -3.74 -1.42 -17.77
C GLY A 142 -4.30 -0.54 -18.89
N GLY A 143 -3.60 0.52 -19.28
CA GLY A 143 -4.00 1.44 -20.35
C GLY A 143 -4.86 2.61 -19.87
N ALA A 144 -4.76 3.01 -18.61
CA ALA A 144 -5.32 4.29 -18.14
C ALA A 144 -4.70 5.45 -18.94
N VAL A 145 -5.51 6.46 -19.24
CA VAL A 145 -5.07 7.62 -20.01
C VAL A 145 -4.42 8.68 -19.13
N GLU A 146 -4.79 8.69 -17.84
CA GLU A 146 -4.24 9.57 -16.82
C GLU A 146 -4.37 8.92 -15.45
N ALA A 147 -3.33 9.11 -14.61
CA ALA A 147 -3.39 8.72 -13.21
C ALA A 147 -2.79 9.81 -12.32
N ILE A 148 -3.51 10.18 -11.26
CA ILE A 148 -3.09 11.13 -10.24
C ILE A 148 -2.85 10.37 -8.94
N ALA A 149 -1.63 10.44 -8.41
CA ALA A 149 -1.25 9.85 -7.13
C ALA A 149 -1.23 10.93 -6.03
N VAL A 150 -1.99 10.69 -4.97
CA VAL A 150 -2.12 11.61 -3.82
C VAL A 150 -1.52 10.97 -2.58
N ASP A 151 -0.56 11.64 -1.95
CA ASP A 151 0.00 11.23 -0.66
C ASP A 151 0.51 12.43 0.14
N ALA A 152 0.56 12.31 1.46
CA ALA A 152 1.13 13.33 2.32
C ALA A 152 2.68 13.30 2.31
N SER A 153 3.28 12.17 1.97
CA SER A 153 4.72 11.94 1.93
C SER A 153 5.33 12.38 0.60
N GLU A 154 6.03 13.51 0.60
CA GLU A 154 6.80 13.95 -0.58
C GLU A 154 7.85 12.93 -1.02
N ALA A 155 8.48 12.24 -0.06
CA ALA A 155 9.47 11.21 -0.37
C ALA A 155 8.84 10.03 -1.11
N ALA A 156 7.64 9.58 -0.70
CA ALA A 156 6.91 8.52 -1.38
C ALA A 156 6.47 8.94 -2.79
N LEU A 157 5.97 10.17 -2.95
CA LEU A 157 5.57 10.71 -4.26
C LEU A 157 6.77 10.84 -5.23
N LYS A 158 7.95 11.23 -4.74
CA LYS A 158 9.17 11.22 -5.57
C LYS A 158 9.54 9.81 -6.07
N LEU A 159 9.35 8.80 -5.24
CA LEU A 159 9.53 7.40 -5.68
C LEU A 159 8.45 6.99 -6.68
N ALA A 160 7.21 7.45 -6.53
CA ALA A 160 6.14 7.23 -7.50
C ALA A 160 6.46 7.84 -8.87
N GLU A 161 6.96 9.10 -8.91
CA GLU A 161 7.39 9.76 -10.14
C GLU A 161 8.55 9.01 -10.82
N GLN A 162 9.56 8.59 -10.05
CA GLN A 162 10.65 7.76 -10.57
C GLN A 162 10.16 6.42 -11.11
N GLY A 163 9.16 5.80 -10.46
CA GLY A 163 8.50 4.59 -10.93
C GLY A 163 7.76 4.81 -12.25
N ALA A 164 7.03 5.92 -12.37
CA ALA A 164 6.34 6.32 -13.60
C ALA A 164 7.34 6.55 -14.75
N GLU A 165 8.43 7.27 -14.50
CA GLU A 165 9.51 7.46 -15.46
C GLU A 165 10.13 6.14 -15.90
N ALA A 166 10.50 5.29 -14.95
CA ALA A 166 11.10 3.98 -15.23
C ALA A 166 10.15 3.04 -15.99
N SER A 167 8.84 3.26 -15.90
CA SER A 167 7.79 2.51 -16.60
C SER A 167 7.37 3.15 -17.93
N GLY A 168 7.88 4.35 -18.28
CA GLY A 168 7.53 5.07 -19.50
C GLY A 168 6.21 5.82 -19.44
N PHE A 169 5.70 6.15 -18.24
CA PHE A 169 4.39 6.78 -18.04
C PHE A 169 4.45 8.24 -17.58
N SER A 170 5.60 8.93 -17.66
CA SER A 170 5.77 10.29 -17.16
C SER A 170 4.74 11.29 -17.69
N SER A 171 4.27 11.14 -18.93
CA SER A 171 3.29 12.05 -19.54
C SER A 171 1.84 11.84 -19.08
N ALA A 172 1.53 10.66 -18.56
CA ALA A 172 0.20 10.25 -18.10
C ALA A 172 0.09 10.18 -16.57
N PHE A 173 1.17 10.45 -15.87
CA PHE A 173 1.25 10.36 -14.40
C PHE A 173 1.49 11.72 -13.79
N SER A 174 0.76 12.05 -12.74
CA SER A 174 1.00 13.24 -11.94
C SER A 174 0.84 12.97 -10.45
N VAL A 175 1.42 13.83 -9.61
CA VAL A 175 1.36 13.72 -8.16
C VAL A 175 0.71 14.94 -7.53
N LEU A 176 -0.01 14.74 -6.44
CA LEU A 176 -0.58 15.78 -5.60
C LEU A 176 -0.17 15.53 -4.14
N LYS A 177 0.79 16.33 -3.63
CA LYS A 177 1.18 16.28 -2.22
C LYS A 177 0.13 16.96 -1.37
N ASP A 178 -0.69 16.20 -0.68
CA ASP A 178 -1.67 16.70 0.29
C ASP A 178 -2.11 15.57 1.24
N ASP A 179 -2.79 15.95 2.33
CA ASP A 179 -3.59 15.01 3.12
C ASP A 179 -4.75 14.47 2.28
N GLY A 180 -5.02 13.16 2.36
CA GLY A 180 -6.03 12.53 1.52
C GLY A 180 -7.42 13.16 1.60
N PHE A 181 -7.89 13.51 2.82
CA PHE A 181 -9.20 14.16 2.97
C PHE A 181 -9.22 15.59 2.42
N ARG A 182 -8.12 16.34 2.58
CA ARG A 182 -7.98 17.68 2.00
C ARG A 182 -7.93 17.63 0.47
N ALA A 183 -7.18 16.68 -0.08
CA ALA A 183 -7.11 16.46 -1.52
C ALA A 183 -8.47 16.14 -2.12
N LEU A 184 -9.26 15.24 -1.51
CA LEU A 184 -10.63 14.94 -1.94
C LEU A 184 -11.51 16.18 -1.93
N THR A 185 -11.44 17.01 -0.89
CA THR A 185 -12.20 18.26 -0.79
C THR A 185 -11.78 19.24 -1.89
N ARG A 186 -10.48 19.41 -2.11
CA ARG A 186 -9.91 20.30 -3.13
C ARG A 186 -10.36 19.88 -4.53
N LEU A 187 -10.17 18.61 -4.90
CA LEU A 187 -10.52 18.09 -6.21
C LEU A 187 -12.04 18.21 -6.49
N LYS A 188 -12.87 17.98 -5.45
CA LYS A 188 -14.32 18.22 -5.55
C LYS A 188 -14.64 19.70 -5.85
N ASN A 189 -14.02 20.63 -5.13
CA ASN A 189 -14.23 22.07 -5.34
C ASN A 189 -13.75 22.54 -6.72
N GLU A 190 -12.73 21.87 -7.29
CA GLU A 190 -12.24 22.08 -8.65
C GLU A 190 -13.14 21.41 -9.72
N GLY A 191 -14.22 20.73 -9.32
CA GLY A 191 -15.14 20.03 -10.23
C GLY A 191 -14.53 18.80 -10.92
N LYS A 192 -13.45 18.24 -10.37
CA LYS A 192 -12.78 17.07 -10.93
C LYS A 192 -13.60 15.80 -10.73
N LYS A 193 -13.56 14.92 -11.73
CA LYS A 193 -14.16 13.59 -11.72
C LYS A 193 -13.20 12.59 -12.35
N PHE A 194 -13.32 11.33 -11.95
CA PHE A 194 -12.46 10.24 -12.40
C PHE A 194 -13.30 8.99 -12.68
N ASP A 195 -12.93 8.22 -13.68
CA ASP A 195 -13.55 6.92 -13.95
C ASP A 195 -13.30 5.93 -12.81
N ILE A 196 -12.11 5.99 -12.18
CA ILE A 196 -11.75 5.10 -11.08
C ILE A 196 -11.14 5.96 -9.96
N VAL A 197 -11.69 5.82 -8.75
CA VAL A 197 -11.13 6.41 -7.52
C VAL A 197 -10.73 5.31 -6.58
N ILE A 198 -9.47 5.29 -6.13
CA ILE A 198 -8.94 4.34 -5.17
C ILE A 198 -8.56 5.07 -3.88
N CYS A 199 -8.91 4.49 -2.72
CA CYS A 199 -8.46 4.95 -1.43
C CYS A 199 -7.94 3.77 -0.62
N ASP A 200 -6.63 3.75 -0.35
CA ASP A 200 -5.95 2.75 0.50
C ASP A 200 -5.34 3.43 1.74
N PRO A 201 -6.19 3.90 2.67
CA PRO A 201 -5.76 4.69 3.82
C PRO A 201 -4.97 3.84 4.83
N PRO A 202 -4.19 4.48 5.72
CA PRO A 202 -3.63 3.81 6.89
C PRO A 202 -4.76 3.28 7.78
N ALA A 203 -4.44 2.34 8.70
CA ALA A 203 -5.42 1.71 9.57
C ALA A 203 -6.16 2.75 10.45
N PHE A 204 -7.42 3.07 10.11
CA PHE A 204 -8.26 3.96 10.93
C PHE A 204 -8.77 3.30 12.21
N ALA A 205 -8.84 1.96 12.24
CA ALA A 205 -9.21 1.18 13.42
C ALA A 205 -8.08 0.23 13.85
N PRO A 206 -6.96 0.75 14.38
CA PRO A 206 -5.80 -0.06 14.77
C PRO A 206 -6.04 -0.88 16.06
N SER A 207 -7.12 -0.64 16.80
CA SER A 207 -7.51 -1.36 18.02
C SER A 207 -9.01 -1.43 18.17
N LYS A 208 -9.49 -2.33 19.06
CA LYS A 208 -10.93 -2.45 19.37
C LYS A 208 -11.51 -1.13 19.93
N GLN A 209 -10.74 -0.39 20.73
CA GLN A 209 -11.15 0.93 21.26
C GLN A 209 -11.32 1.98 20.16
N ALA A 210 -10.49 1.92 19.10
CA ALA A 210 -10.58 2.84 17.97
C ALA A 210 -11.61 2.41 16.90
N LEU A 211 -12.30 1.27 17.09
CA LEU A 211 -13.19 0.73 16.05
C LEU A 211 -14.30 1.72 15.67
N GLY A 212 -14.98 2.30 16.63
CA GLY A 212 -16.11 3.22 16.35
C GLY A 212 -15.67 4.50 15.61
N SER A 213 -14.56 5.11 16.00
CA SER A 213 -13.99 6.27 15.30
C SER A 213 -13.44 5.90 13.93
N GLY A 214 -12.82 4.73 13.79
CA GLY A 214 -12.30 4.24 12.54
C GLY A 214 -13.39 3.95 11.50
N LEU A 215 -14.49 3.34 11.91
CA LEU A 215 -15.65 3.11 11.02
C LEU A 215 -16.27 4.42 10.53
N ARG A 216 -16.38 5.45 11.40
CA ARG A 216 -16.80 6.79 10.98
C ARG A 216 -15.84 7.43 9.98
N ALA A 217 -14.53 7.20 10.13
CA ALA A 217 -13.53 7.68 9.18
C ALA A 217 -13.67 7.00 7.81
N TYR A 218 -13.91 5.69 7.75
CA TYR A 218 -14.22 4.97 6.51
C TYR A 218 -15.53 5.45 5.87
N GLU A 219 -16.60 5.65 6.65
CA GLU A 219 -17.87 6.24 6.17
C GLU A 219 -17.62 7.61 5.53
N LYS A 220 -16.87 8.48 6.22
CA LYS A 220 -16.52 9.80 5.72
C LYS A 220 -15.69 9.71 4.42
N LEU A 221 -14.68 8.84 4.39
CA LEU A 221 -13.84 8.62 3.22
C LEU A 221 -14.67 8.19 2.03
N ALA A 222 -15.51 7.17 2.19
CA ALA A 222 -16.38 6.65 1.13
C ALA A 222 -17.31 7.74 0.58
N ARG A 223 -17.92 8.55 1.46
CA ARG A 223 -18.78 9.67 1.06
C ARG A 223 -18.03 10.71 0.22
N MET A 224 -16.83 11.10 0.65
CA MET A 224 -16.06 12.12 -0.06
C MET A 224 -15.50 11.61 -1.38
N SER A 225 -15.08 10.35 -1.42
CA SER A 225 -14.48 9.74 -2.61
C SER A 225 -15.51 9.46 -3.70
N VAL A 226 -16.72 9.02 -3.35
CA VAL A 226 -17.77 8.75 -4.34
C VAL A 226 -18.21 10.02 -5.09
N GLU A 227 -18.10 11.18 -4.46
CA GLU A 227 -18.38 12.46 -5.09
C GLU A 227 -17.41 12.83 -6.21
N LEU A 228 -16.25 12.15 -6.31
CA LEU A 228 -15.25 12.32 -7.37
C LEU A 228 -15.34 11.23 -8.46
N VAL A 229 -16.24 10.25 -8.30
CA VAL A 229 -16.42 9.19 -9.29
C VAL A 229 -17.35 9.68 -10.40
N GLU A 230 -16.97 9.43 -11.66
CA GLU A 230 -17.84 9.66 -12.84
C GLU A 230 -19.04 8.72 -12.82
N GLU A 231 -20.10 9.09 -13.55
CA GLU A 231 -21.23 8.20 -13.75
C GLU A 231 -20.80 6.89 -14.43
N GLY A 232 -21.16 5.76 -13.86
CA GLY A 232 -20.69 4.44 -14.32
C GLY A 232 -19.23 4.11 -13.95
N GLY A 233 -18.58 4.96 -13.15
CA GLY A 233 -17.23 4.77 -12.68
C GLY A 233 -17.13 3.77 -11.50
N VAL A 234 -15.91 3.57 -11.00
CA VAL A 234 -15.59 2.58 -9.97
C VAL A 234 -14.94 3.26 -8.77
N LEU A 235 -15.46 2.95 -7.57
CA LEU A 235 -14.83 3.30 -6.29
C LEU A 235 -14.21 2.06 -5.66
N VAL A 236 -12.91 2.12 -5.36
CA VAL A 236 -12.16 1.08 -4.65
C VAL A 236 -11.77 1.62 -3.28
N LEU A 237 -12.19 0.91 -2.22
CA LEU A 237 -11.86 1.25 -0.85
C LEU A 237 -11.14 0.08 -0.19
N CYS A 238 -9.93 0.33 0.34
CA CYS A 238 -9.13 -0.65 1.03
C CYS A 238 -9.14 -0.42 2.55
N SER A 239 -8.84 -1.47 3.31
CA SER A 239 -8.68 -1.40 4.76
C SER A 239 -7.61 -2.38 5.23
N CYS A 240 -6.64 -1.88 5.99
CA CYS A 240 -5.68 -2.68 6.75
C CYS A 240 -5.98 -2.69 8.27
N SER A 241 -7.22 -2.38 8.67
CA SER A 241 -7.65 -2.27 10.07
C SER A 241 -8.04 -3.62 10.64
N HIS A 242 -7.15 -4.27 11.39
CA HIS A 242 -7.42 -5.58 12.03
C HIS A 242 -8.65 -5.61 12.96
N ALA A 243 -9.00 -4.49 13.59
CA ALA A 243 -10.17 -4.42 14.46
C ALA A 243 -11.50 -4.32 13.71
N ALA A 244 -11.49 -3.94 12.44
CA ALA A 244 -12.67 -3.82 11.59
C ALA A 244 -12.86 -5.09 10.77
N SER A 245 -13.87 -5.91 11.11
CA SER A 245 -14.24 -7.03 10.26
C SER A 245 -14.69 -6.54 8.88
N LEU A 246 -14.55 -7.38 7.86
CA LEU A 246 -14.99 -7.07 6.49
C LEU A 246 -16.45 -6.60 6.44
N SER A 247 -17.34 -7.24 7.22
CA SER A 247 -18.76 -6.87 7.30
C SER A 247 -18.94 -5.43 7.81
N LYS A 248 -18.28 -5.05 8.92
CA LYS A 248 -18.36 -3.71 9.50
C LYS A 248 -17.75 -2.64 8.60
N PHE A 249 -16.61 -2.95 7.98
CA PHE A 249 -15.98 -2.07 7.00
C PHE A 249 -16.91 -1.82 5.80
N ARG A 250 -17.46 -2.90 5.23
CA ARG A 250 -18.41 -2.82 4.10
C ARG A 250 -19.64 -2.00 4.46
N GLU A 251 -20.25 -2.22 5.63
CA GLU A 251 -21.41 -1.46 6.09
C GLU A 251 -21.11 0.05 6.21
N ALA A 252 -19.97 0.42 6.80
CA ALA A 252 -19.54 1.80 6.90
C ALA A 252 -19.32 2.45 5.51
N CYS A 253 -18.70 1.72 4.58
CA CYS A 253 -18.50 2.20 3.22
C CYS A 253 -19.82 2.39 2.46
N ILE A 254 -20.75 1.41 2.54
CA ILE A 254 -22.08 1.51 1.93
C ILE A 254 -22.82 2.74 2.45
N LYS A 255 -22.84 2.94 3.77
CA LYS A 255 -23.48 4.09 4.39
C LYS A 255 -22.89 5.41 3.90
N GLY A 256 -21.55 5.47 3.77
CA GLY A 256 -20.86 6.65 3.22
C GLY A 256 -21.28 6.94 1.79
N VAL A 257 -21.26 5.94 0.91
CA VAL A 257 -21.66 6.05 -0.50
C VAL A 257 -23.13 6.50 -0.63
N SER A 258 -24.05 5.91 0.15
CA SER A 258 -25.46 6.26 0.12
C SER A 258 -25.71 7.72 0.54
N HIS A 259 -24.90 8.27 1.42
CA HIS A 259 -24.97 9.69 1.82
C HIS A 259 -24.36 10.64 0.77
N GLY A 260 -23.59 10.13 -0.18
CA GLY A 260 -23.03 10.89 -1.30
C GLY A 260 -24.02 11.15 -2.45
N ALA A 261 -25.32 10.84 -2.28
CA ALA A 261 -26.39 11.01 -3.29
C ALA A 261 -26.15 10.24 -4.61
N VAL A 262 -25.50 9.08 -4.56
CA VAL A 262 -25.20 8.24 -5.71
C VAL A 262 -25.92 6.90 -5.60
N SER A 263 -26.51 6.44 -6.70
CA SER A 263 -27.04 5.08 -6.83
C SER A 263 -25.91 4.13 -7.22
N TYR A 264 -25.65 3.08 -6.43
CA TYR A 264 -24.65 2.07 -6.76
C TYR A 264 -25.32 0.75 -7.15
N THR A 265 -24.74 0.05 -8.13
CA THR A 265 -25.32 -1.19 -8.66
C THR A 265 -24.64 -2.47 -8.21
N HIS A 266 -23.38 -2.40 -7.76
CA HIS A 266 -22.61 -3.59 -7.38
C HIS A 266 -21.57 -3.31 -6.29
N LEU A 267 -21.50 -4.23 -5.32
CA LEU A 267 -20.45 -4.26 -4.29
C LEU A 267 -19.76 -5.62 -4.32
N ARG A 268 -18.44 -5.62 -4.60
CA ARG A 268 -17.58 -6.79 -4.42
C ARG A 268 -16.65 -6.53 -3.26
N ALA A 269 -16.50 -7.53 -2.37
CA ALA A 269 -15.49 -7.51 -1.33
C ALA A 269 -14.48 -8.63 -1.62
N HIS A 270 -13.19 -8.30 -1.58
CA HIS A 270 -12.11 -9.27 -1.61
C HIS A 270 -11.36 -9.19 -0.28
N ASP A 271 -11.17 -10.33 0.36
CA ASP A 271 -10.27 -10.49 1.50
C ASP A 271 -8.91 -10.92 0.95
N THR A 272 -7.85 -10.19 1.33
CA THR A 272 -6.46 -10.47 0.93
C THR A 272 -5.62 -10.96 2.11
N SER A 273 -6.27 -11.31 3.25
CA SER A 273 -5.60 -11.83 4.45
C SER A 273 -5.05 -13.25 4.27
#